data_954d6b5653d70c446ff6ad8047cc24aa
#
_entry.id   954d6b5653d70c446ff6ad8047cc24aa
#
_cell.length_a   1.000
_cell.length_b   1.000
_cell.length_c   1.000
_cell.angle_alpha   90.00
_cell.angle_beta   90.00
_cell.angle_gamma   90.00
#
_symmetry.space_group_name_H-M   'P 1'
#
loop_
_entity.id
_entity.type
_entity.pdbx_description
1 polymer ?
#
loop_
_entity_poly.entity_id
_entity_poly.type
_entity_poly.pdbx_seq_one_letter_code
_entity_poly.pdbx_strand_id
1 'polypeptide(L)'
;ISFNKAKYLSQISYDPAGLNGRIKTAKIYISLDGVEWNLVKNSNVLANDTNRKYIKLDESVAARFVKIEATETYGNHEGPNKYVSGTRFNYYEDTTKEFKEPEIEYSINSITNKDVEAKIKLTYGCTSIGKNSHTFTENGMYTFKYKDVNGEEKELIAKVTWIDKIIPTATVEYDVTGETQFQVKATLKNISKKNVTIIDGSDGTYTFTKNGEYTFKIRDNAGNIGEIVAKVTRIEEKQEIEEIIKGDINGD
;
A
#
# COMPACT_ATOMS: atom_id res chain seq x y z
N ILE A 1 -15.41 32.34 12.36
CA ILE A 1 -14.08 32.22 13.01
C ILE A 1 -13.20 31.44 12.05
N SER A 2 -11.96 31.88 11.86
CA SER A 2 -10.95 31.18 11.05
C SER A 2 -9.68 30.97 11.87
N PHE A 3 -8.99 29.86 11.59
CA PHE A 3 -7.72 29.50 12.20
C PHE A 3 -6.61 29.46 11.14
N ASN A 4 -5.40 29.84 11.52
CA ASN A 4 -4.25 29.72 10.63
C ASN A 4 -3.94 28.26 10.25
N LYS A 5 -4.21 27.33 11.19
CA LYS A 5 -4.09 25.89 10.99
C LYS A 5 -5.34 25.18 11.46
N ALA A 6 -5.64 24.03 10.86
CA ALA A 6 -6.72 23.17 11.29
C ALA A 6 -6.49 22.70 12.75
N LYS A 7 -7.58 22.55 13.48
CA LYS A 7 -7.61 22.14 14.89
C LYS A 7 -8.76 21.18 15.11
N TYR A 8 -8.61 20.28 16.08
CA TYR A 8 -9.75 19.54 16.59
C TYR A 8 -10.45 20.37 17.65
N LEU A 9 -11.75 20.62 17.46
CA LEU A 9 -12.58 21.41 18.37
C LEU A 9 -13.54 20.52 19.13
N SER A 10 -13.63 20.68 20.43
CA SER A 10 -14.56 19.96 21.31
C SER A 10 -15.76 20.82 21.75
N GLN A 11 -15.60 22.15 21.75
CA GLN A 11 -16.59 23.08 22.30
C GLN A 11 -16.40 24.48 21.73
N ILE A 12 -17.49 25.22 21.65
CA ILE A 12 -17.50 26.65 21.33
C ILE A 12 -18.18 27.38 22.48
N SER A 13 -17.76 28.60 22.75
CA SER A 13 -18.50 29.46 23.66
C SER A 13 -18.76 30.84 23.08
N TYR A 14 -19.82 31.47 23.59
CA TYR A 14 -20.24 32.78 23.20
C TYR A 14 -20.58 33.62 24.44
N ASP A 15 -20.09 34.86 24.47
CA ASP A 15 -20.37 35.82 25.51
C ASP A 15 -21.49 36.76 25.05
N PRO A 16 -22.71 36.68 25.63
CA PRO A 16 -23.81 37.55 25.28
C PRO A 16 -23.50 39.04 25.58
N ALA A 17 -24.05 39.92 24.75
CA ALA A 17 -24.03 41.35 25.00
C ALA A 17 -25.47 41.91 25.02
N GLY A 18 -25.69 42.91 25.88
CA GLY A 18 -27.01 43.57 25.99
C GLY A 18 -28.14 42.63 26.45
N LEU A 19 -29.36 43.16 26.37
CA LEU A 19 -30.59 42.41 26.77
C LEU A 19 -31.25 41.72 25.56
N ASN A 20 -31.16 42.35 24.37
CA ASN A 20 -31.81 41.88 23.15
C ASN A 20 -30.80 41.26 22.16
N GLY A 21 -31.25 40.31 21.35
CA GLY A 21 -30.44 39.67 20.36
C GLY A 21 -29.50 38.59 20.92
N ARG A 22 -29.66 38.14 22.18
CA ARG A 22 -28.92 37.00 22.71
C ARG A 22 -29.35 35.75 21.97
N ILE A 23 -28.39 34.90 21.64
CA ILE A 23 -28.66 33.63 20.96
C ILE A 23 -29.49 32.71 21.88
N LYS A 24 -30.62 32.27 21.41
CA LYS A 24 -31.44 31.26 22.05
C LYS A 24 -31.10 29.88 21.55
N THR A 25 -31.03 29.72 20.22
CA THR A 25 -30.59 28.48 19.57
C THR A 25 -29.68 28.80 18.40
N ALA A 26 -28.74 27.90 18.09
CA ALA A 26 -27.79 28.07 17.00
C ALA A 26 -27.48 26.75 16.31
N LYS A 27 -27.08 26.84 15.05
CA LYS A 27 -26.41 25.79 14.28
C LYS A 27 -24.93 26.10 14.20
N ILE A 28 -24.11 25.06 14.39
CA ILE A 28 -22.66 25.15 14.30
C ILE A 28 -22.22 24.40 13.07
N TYR A 29 -21.52 25.10 12.18
CA TYR A 29 -20.92 24.52 10.98
C TYR A 29 -19.41 24.67 11.05
N ILE A 30 -18.72 23.67 10.51
CA ILE A 30 -17.27 23.66 10.33
C ILE A 30 -16.91 23.52 8.88
N SER A 31 -15.69 23.96 8.55
CA SER A 31 -15.07 23.76 7.24
C SER A 31 -13.55 23.66 7.38
N LEU A 32 -12.89 22.94 6.48
CA LEU A 32 -11.43 22.91 6.35
C LEU A 32 -10.93 23.88 5.27
N ASP A 33 -11.77 24.21 4.26
CA ASP A 33 -11.41 25.03 3.11
C ASP A 33 -12.13 26.40 3.05
N GLY A 34 -13.18 26.58 3.89
CA GLY A 34 -14.03 27.76 3.90
C GLY A 34 -15.13 27.75 2.83
N VAL A 35 -15.21 26.72 2.01
CA VAL A 35 -16.16 26.56 0.90
C VAL A 35 -17.24 25.53 1.23
N GLU A 36 -16.81 24.32 1.59
CA GLU A 36 -17.70 23.25 2.01
C GLU A 36 -17.94 23.31 3.52
N TRP A 37 -19.22 23.36 3.91
CA TRP A 37 -19.64 23.55 5.30
C TRP A 37 -20.45 22.36 5.80
N ASN A 38 -20.00 21.75 6.87
CA ASN A 38 -20.67 20.63 7.51
C ASN A 38 -21.33 21.07 8.82
N LEU A 39 -22.64 20.80 8.95
CA LEU A 39 -23.38 20.99 10.21
C LEU A 39 -22.92 19.94 11.22
N VAL A 40 -22.38 20.39 12.35
CA VAL A 40 -21.85 19.49 13.41
C VAL A 40 -22.64 19.54 14.70
N LYS A 41 -23.45 20.59 14.92
CA LYS A 41 -24.26 20.72 16.13
C LYS A 41 -25.44 21.64 15.93
N ASN A 42 -26.60 21.21 16.41
CA ASN A 42 -27.69 22.10 16.80
C ASN A 42 -27.59 22.34 18.32
N SER A 43 -27.50 23.60 18.75
CA SER A 43 -27.41 23.89 20.17
C SER A 43 -28.71 23.53 20.89
N ASN A 44 -28.60 23.17 22.16
CA ASN A 44 -29.77 23.24 23.08
C ASN A 44 -30.19 24.71 23.27
N VAL A 45 -31.34 24.94 23.87
CA VAL A 45 -31.76 26.28 24.24
C VAL A 45 -30.76 26.84 25.26
N LEU A 46 -30.14 27.98 24.90
CA LEU A 46 -29.20 28.69 25.75
C LEU A 46 -29.98 29.60 26.73
N ALA A 47 -29.53 29.74 27.97
CA ALA A 47 -30.20 30.56 28.97
C ALA A 47 -30.19 32.06 28.59
N ASN A 48 -31.27 32.77 28.95
CA ASN A 48 -31.39 34.22 28.69
C ASN A 48 -30.76 35.04 29.84
N ASP A 49 -29.45 34.97 29.97
CA ASP A 49 -28.68 35.74 30.93
C ASP A 49 -27.36 36.22 30.33
N THR A 50 -26.55 36.98 31.07
CA THR A 50 -25.28 37.54 30.62
C THR A 50 -24.10 36.59 30.79
N ASN A 51 -24.28 35.39 31.33
CA ASN A 51 -23.20 34.46 31.51
C ASN A 51 -22.76 33.88 30.18
N ARG A 52 -21.50 33.48 30.09
CA ARG A 52 -20.95 32.75 28.93
C ARG A 52 -21.76 31.50 28.65
N LYS A 53 -22.11 31.30 27.39
CA LYS A 53 -22.82 30.14 26.91
C LYS A 53 -21.82 29.15 26.27
N TYR A 54 -21.96 27.89 26.62
CA TYR A 54 -21.11 26.83 26.07
C TYR A 54 -21.96 25.91 25.19
N ILE A 55 -21.43 25.62 24.00
CA ILE A 55 -22.01 24.69 23.05
C ILE A 55 -20.99 23.57 22.87
N LYS A 56 -21.18 22.48 23.62
CA LYS A 56 -20.35 21.29 23.51
C LYS A 56 -20.73 20.54 22.25
N LEU A 57 -19.72 20.15 21.46
CA LEU A 57 -19.90 19.29 20.29
C LEU A 57 -20.11 17.84 20.75
N ASP A 58 -20.77 17.03 19.93
CA ASP A 58 -21.06 15.62 20.28
C ASP A 58 -19.78 14.80 20.25
N GLU A 59 -18.87 15.18 19.37
CA GLU A 59 -17.50 14.66 19.27
C GLU A 59 -16.53 15.79 18.87
N SER A 60 -15.24 15.55 19.04
CA SER A 60 -14.22 16.50 18.57
C SER A 60 -14.10 16.45 17.06
N VAL A 61 -14.26 17.60 16.41
CA VAL A 61 -14.29 17.76 14.95
C VAL A 61 -13.14 18.62 14.46
N ALA A 62 -12.56 18.23 13.34
CA ALA A 62 -11.51 19.02 12.70
C ALA A 62 -12.09 20.23 11.98
N ALA A 63 -11.55 21.41 12.24
CA ALA A 63 -12.00 22.64 11.66
C ALA A 63 -10.84 23.62 11.42
N ARG A 64 -10.90 24.34 10.31
CA ARG A 64 -10.11 25.55 10.05
C ARG A 64 -10.99 26.78 10.06
N PHE A 65 -12.28 26.58 9.80
CA PHE A 65 -13.30 27.61 9.83
C PHE A 65 -14.50 27.16 10.63
N VAL A 66 -15.09 28.07 11.39
CA VAL A 66 -16.32 27.83 12.15
C VAL A 66 -17.34 28.91 11.81
N LYS A 67 -18.55 28.50 11.46
CA LYS A 67 -19.72 29.36 11.29
C LYS A 67 -20.74 29.04 12.36
N ILE A 68 -21.20 30.08 13.07
CA ILE A 68 -22.28 30.02 14.05
C ILE A 68 -23.47 30.76 13.44
N GLU A 69 -24.56 30.05 13.23
CA GLU A 69 -25.83 30.58 12.71
C GLU A 69 -26.85 30.58 13.84
N ALA A 70 -27.18 31.76 14.34
CA ALA A 70 -28.26 31.89 15.31
C ALA A 70 -29.60 31.60 14.61
N THR A 71 -30.32 30.60 15.09
CA THR A 71 -31.64 30.23 14.54
C THR A 71 -32.78 30.91 15.28
N GLU A 72 -32.59 31.18 16.56
CA GLU A 72 -33.50 31.99 17.41
C GLU A 72 -32.69 32.91 18.33
N THR A 73 -33.26 34.08 18.63
CA THR A 73 -32.71 35.02 19.58
C THR A 73 -33.72 35.43 20.61
N TYR A 74 -33.27 35.91 21.78
CA TYR A 74 -34.10 36.52 22.79
C TYR A 74 -34.34 37.99 22.53
N GLY A 75 -35.52 38.50 22.88
CA GLY A 75 -35.92 39.92 22.70
C GLY A 75 -36.98 40.06 21.63
N ASN A 76 -37.78 41.16 21.75
CA ASN A 76 -38.87 41.46 20.84
C ASN A 76 -38.35 42.16 19.61
N HIS A 77 -38.01 41.40 18.58
CA HIS A 77 -37.67 41.94 17.26
C HIS A 77 -38.63 41.35 16.24
N GLU A 78 -39.74 42.04 16.08
CA GLU A 78 -40.62 41.89 14.93
C GLU A 78 -40.09 42.82 13.81
N GLY A 79 -39.68 42.26 12.70
CA GLY A 79 -39.23 43.00 11.54
C GLY A 79 -37.92 42.57 10.90
N PRO A 80 -37.48 43.23 9.82
CA PRO A 80 -36.34 42.84 9.00
C PRO A 80 -34.96 43.00 9.68
N ASN A 81 -34.89 43.66 10.83
CA ASN A 81 -33.64 43.99 11.53
C ASN A 81 -33.36 43.05 12.70
N LYS A 82 -33.44 41.74 12.46
CA LYS A 82 -32.98 40.74 13.44
C LYS A 82 -31.46 40.81 13.59
N TYR A 83 -30.96 40.97 14.80
CA TYR A 83 -29.53 40.97 15.07
C TYR A 83 -29.17 40.00 16.16
N VAL A 84 -27.89 39.57 16.16
CA VAL A 84 -27.28 38.81 17.20
C VAL A 84 -26.40 39.69 18.04
N SER A 85 -26.56 39.69 19.35
CA SER A 85 -25.71 40.40 20.29
C SER A 85 -24.72 39.49 20.95
N GLY A 86 -23.44 39.81 20.86
CA GLY A 86 -22.37 39.08 21.50
C GLY A 86 -21.07 39.88 21.45
N THR A 87 -20.25 39.75 22.48
CA THR A 87 -18.95 40.42 22.56
C THR A 87 -17.80 39.53 22.16
N ARG A 88 -17.92 38.24 22.30
CA ARG A 88 -16.82 37.30 22.03
C ARG A 88 -17.35 35.92 21.69
N PHE A 89 -16.67 35.29 20.73
CA PHE A 89 -16.78 33.86 20.46
C PHE A 89 -15.42 33.23 20.74
N ASN A 90 -15.41 32.11 21.49
CA ASN A 90 -14.21 31.34 21.79
C ASN A 90 -14.40 29.90 21.31
N TYR A 91 -13.30 29.21 21.16
CA TYR A 91 -13.25 27.80 20.82
C TYR A 91 -12.36 27.05 21.81
N TYR A 92 -12.59 25.77 21.95
CA TYR A 92 -11.83 24.89 22.83
C TYR A 92 -11.29 23.74 21.98
N GLU A 93 -9.97 23.67 21.93
CA GLU A 93 -9.25 22.65 21.17
C GLU A 93 -9.20 21.34 21.97
N ASP A 94 -9.37 20.21 21.27
CA ASP A 94 -9.10 18.88 21.81
C ASP A 94 -7.64 18.52 21.47
N THR A 95 -6.75 18.78 22.38
CA THR A 95 -5.30 18.53 22.24
C THR A 95 -4.94 17.05 22.37
N THR A 96 -5.90 16.17 22.60
CA THR A 96 -5.66 14.71 22.62
C THR A 96 -5.71 14.08 21.23
N LYS A 97 -6.20 14.83 20.24
CA LYS A 97 -6.29 14.41 18.85
C LYS A 97 -5.24 15.11 17.99
N GLU A 98 -4.64 14.35 17.08
CA GLU A 98 -3.64 14.82 16.15
C GLU A 98 -4.04 14.46 14.70
N PHE A 99 -3.61 15.28 13.74
CA PHE A 99 -3.74 14.97 12.33
C PHE A 99 -2.62 14.00 11.92
N LYS A 100 -3.02 12.91 11.29
CA LYS A 100 -2.06 11.93 10.77
C LYS A 100 -1.65 12.28 9.36
N GLU A 101 -0.37 12.14 9.06
CA GLU A 101 0.15 12.24 7.70
C GLU A 101 -0.31 11.05 6.85
N PRO A 102 -0.48 11.23 5.52
CA PRO A 102 -0.71 10.13 4.59
C PRO A 102 0.43 9.11 4.60
N GLU A 103 0.11 7.88 4.23
CA GLU A 103 1.05 6.75 4.17
C GLU A 103 1.08 6.17 2.75
N ILE A 104 2.15 5.42 2.44
CA ILE A 104 2.22 4.63 1.21
C ILE A 104 1.87 3.17 1.53
N GLU A 105 0.91 2.63 0.79
CA GLU A 105 0.62 1.20 0.77
C GLU A 105 1.20 0.58 -0.49
N TYR A 106 1.84 -0.59 -0.35
CA TYR A 106 2.39 -1.35 -1.46
C TYR A 106 1.62 -2.66 -1.63
N SER A 107 1.37 -3.05 -2.88
CA SER A 107 0.71 -4.33 -3.20
C SER A 107 1.54 -5.55 -2.78
N ILE A 108 2.87 -5.43 -2.77
CA ILE A 108 3.82 -6.45 -2.35
C ILE A 108 4.93 -5.77 -1.55
N ASN A 109 5.23 -6.30 -0.35
CA ASN A 109 6.22 -5.75 0.58
C ASN A 109 7.45 -6.67 0.78
N SER A 110 7.64 -7.63 -0.12
CA SER A 110 8.75 -8.59 -0.08
C SER A 110 9.36 -8.75 -1.45
N ILE A 111 10.55 -9.37 -1.51
CA ILE A 111 11.25 -9.62 -2.78
C ILE A 111 10.33 -10.36 -3.76
N THR A 112 10.27 -9.90 -5.00
CA THR A 112 9.34 -10.39 -6.02
C THR A 112 9.85 -10.14 -7.43
N ASN A 113 9.43 -10.99 -8.38
CA ASN A 113 9.62 -10.76 -9.81
C ASN A 113 8.41 -10.06 -10.47
N LYS A 114 7.41 -9.69 -9.69
CA LYS A 114 6.19 -9.03 -10.17
C LYS A 114 6.32 -7.51 -10.03
N ASP A 115 5.48 -6.81 -10.77
CA ASP A 115 5.30 -5.37 -10.62
C ASP A 115 4.68 -5.06 -9.25
N VAL A 116 5.06 -3.92 -8.68
CA VAL A 116 4.60 -3.45 -7.38
C VAL A 116 3.81 -2.16 -7.56
N GLU A 117 2.54 -2.18 -7.17
CA GLU A 117 1.74 -0.97 -7.10
C GLU A 117 1.96 -0.28 -5.75
N ALA A 118 2.26 1.02 -5.77
CA ALA A 118 2.24 1.89 -4.61
C ALA A 118 1.02 2.80 -4.67
N LYS A 119 0.33 2.98 -3.55
CA LYS A 119 -0.83 3.88 -3.40
C LYS A 119 -0.62 4.83 -2.24
N ILE A 120 -0.95 6.11 -2.45
CA ILE A 120 -1.04 7.04 -1.32
C ILE A 120 -2.36 6.80 -0.59
N LYS A 121 -2.28 6.47 0.70
CA LYS A 121 -3.40 6.36 1.62
C LYS A 121 -3.58 7.69 2.33
N LEU A 122 -4.50 8.49 1.81
CA LEU A 122 -4.82 9.80 2.36
C LEU A 122 -5.46 9.67 3.74
N THR A 123 -5.13 10.59 4.62
CA THR A 123 -5.75 10.75 5.92
C THR A 123 -6.84 11.82 5.89
N TYR A 124 -7.58 11.97 6.98
CA TYR A 124 -8.68 12.93 7.07
C TYR A 124 -8.21 14.35 6.75
N GLY A 125 -8.96 15.01 5.85
CA GLY A 125 -8.69 16.38 5.42
C GLY A 125 -7.58 16.56 4.40
N CYS A 126 -6.86 15.48 4.04
CA CYS A 126 -5.88 15.49 2.97
C CYS A 126 -6.54 15.20 1.62
N THR A 127 -6.04 15.82 0.54
CA THR A 127 -6.53 15.59 -0.82
C THR A 127 -5.37 15.35 -1.76
N SER A 128 -5.52 14.42 -2.71
CA SER A 128 -4.47 14.13 -3.67
C SER A 128 -4.35 15.22 -4.74
N ILE A 129 -3.12 15.42 -5.20
CA ILE A 129 -2.79 16.23 -6.37
C ILE A 129 -2.27 15.27 -7.46
N GLY A 130 -3.11 14.96 -8.43
CA GLY A 130 -2.78 14.05 -9.53
C GLY A 130 -3.10 12.59 -9.22
N LYS A 131 -2.18 11.68 -9.53
CA LYS A 131 -2.40 10.23 -9.40
C LYS A 131 -2.30 9.75 -7.96
N ASN A 132 -3.19 8.85 -7.57
CA ASN A 132 -3.21 8.22 -6.25
C ASN A 132 -2.45 6.90 -6.20
N SER A 133 -2.03 6.38 -7.36
CA SER A 133 -1.24 5.15 -7.45
C SER A 133 -0.17 5.25 -8.54
N HIS A 134 0.89 4.45 -8.38
CA HIS A 134 1.97 4.27 -9.34
C HIS A 134 2.41 2.81 -9.34
N THR A 135 2.61 2.23 -10.53
CA THR A 135 3.10 0.87 -10.70
C THR A 135 4.59 0.90 -11.04
N PHE A 136 5.39 0.26 -10.18
CA PHE A 136 6.81 0.02 -10.41
C PHE A 136 6.99 -1.29 -11.18
N THR A 137 7.58 -1.20 -12.36
CA THR A 137 7.99 -2.37 -13.17
C THR A 137 9.43 -2.77 -12.86
N GLU A 138 10.20 -1.90 -12.23
CA GLU A 138 11.57 -2.06 -11.75
C GLU A 138 11.76 -1.27 -10.44
N ASN A 139 12.91 -1.44 -9.80
CA ASN A 139 13.24 -0.69 -8.59
C ASN A 139 13.37 0.80 -8.88
N GLY A 140 12.82 1.65 -8.00
CA GLY A 140 12.82 3.08 -8.22
C GLY A 140 12.10 3.87 -7.14
N MET A 141 11.84 5.13 -7.44
CA MET A 141 11.11 6.07 -6.58
C MET A 141 10.04 6.81 -7.38
N TYR A 142 8.94 7.12 -6.72
CA TYR A 142 7.87 7.95 -7.26
C TYR A 142 7.38 8.92 -6.19
N THR A 143 7.16 10.19 -6.56
CA THR A 143 6.69 11.23 -5.66
C THR A 143 5.20 11.46 -5.86
N PHE A 144 4.42 11.18 -4.83
CA PHE A 144 3.03 11.59 -4.74
C PHE A 144 2.95 13.02 -4.20
N LYS A 145 2.03 13.81 -4.75
CA LYS A 145 1.72 15.14 -4.26
C LYS A 145 0.33 15.16 -3.63
N TYR A 146 0.18 15.87 -2.53
CA TYR A 146 -1.11 16.02 -1.86
C TYR A 146 -1.19 17.38 -1.17
N LYS A 147 -2.42 17.82 -0.88
CA LYS A 147 -2.66 18.92 0.06
C LYS A 147 -2.96 18.33 1.42
N ASP A 148 -2.29 18.86 2.43
CA ASP A 148 -2.57 18.51 3.82
C ASP A 148 -3.89 19.13 4.31
N VAL A 149 -4.25 18.88 5.57
CA VAL A 149 -5.46 19.40 6.21
C VAL A 149 -5.54 20.94 6.24
N ASN A 150 -4.41 21.63 6.07
CA ASN A 150 -4.32 23.08 6.01
C ASN A 150 -4.41 23.60 4.56
N GLY A 151 -4.46 22.71 3.57
CA GLY A 151 -4.41 23.03 2.15
C GLY A 151 -3.01 23.31 1.62
N GLU A 152 -1.96 23.04 2.41
CA GLU A 152 -0.56 23.16 2.00
C GLU A 152 -0.15 21.98 1.12
N GLU A 153 0.57 22.26 0.03
CA GLU A 153 1.09 21.21 -0.85
C GLU A 153 2.28 20.51 -0.18
N LYS A 154 2.23 19.19 -0.17
CA LYS A 154 3.21 18.28 0.41
C LYS A 154 3.57 17.19 -0.59
N GLU A 155 4.71 16.55 -0.36
CA GLU A 155 5.21 15.43 -1.16
C GLU A 155 5.43 14.21 -0.26
N LEU A 156 5.09 13.03 -0.81
CA LEU A 156 5.32 11.74 -0.16
C LEU A 156 5.98 10.80 -1.17
N ILE A 157 7.16 10.30 -0.82
CA ILE A 157 7.99 9.50 -1.73
C ILE A 157 7.73 8.01 -1.49
N ALA A 158 7.24 7.31 -2.51
CA ALA A 158 7.24 5.86 -2.59
C ALA A 158 8.60 5.37 -3.10
N LYS A 159 9.17 4.34 -2.46
CA LYS A 159 10.44 3.73 -2.86
C LYS A 159 10.31 2.22 -2.89
N VAL A 160 10.64 1.60 -4.02
CA VAL A 160 10.68 0.15 -4.20
C VAL A 160 12.11 -0.26 -4.52
N THR A 161 12.63 -1.27 -3.80
CA THR A 161 14.00 -1.79 -3.95
C THR A 161 14.03 -3.32 -3.94
N TRP A 162 12.88 -3.98 -4.04
CA TRP A 162 12.74 -5.43 -3.88
C TRP A 162 12.16 -6.15 -5.10
N ILE A 163 12.11 -5.48 -6.26
CA ILE A 163 11.79 -6.13 -7.53
C ILE A 163 13.08 -6.75 -8.06
N ASP A 164 13.07 -8.06 -8.27
CA ASP A 164 14.14 -8.83 -8.89
C ASP A 164 13.57 -9.71 -10.01
N LYS A 165 13.78 -9.34 -11.25
CA LYS A 165 13.33 -10.05 -12.45
C LYS A 165 14.45 -10.85 -13.12
N ILE A 166 15.63 -10.95 -12.48
CA ILE A 166 16.76 -11.67 -13.04
C ILE A 166 16.56 -13.16 -12.83
N ILE A 167 16.53 -13.93 -13.92
CA ILE A 167 16.37 -15.38 -13.88
C ILE A 167 17.67 -16.01 -13.35
N PRO A 168 17.60 -16.97 -12.41
CA PRO A 168 18.77 -17.72 -11.96
C PRO A 168 19.27 -18.65 -13.07
N THR A 169 20.59 -18.74 -13.22
CA THR A 169 21.30 -19.62 -14.17
C THR A 169 22.21 -20.59 -13.44
N ALA A 170 22.62 -21.67 -14.11
CA ALA A 170 23.61 -22.61 -13.64
C ALA A 170 24.35 -23.26 -14.82
N THR A 171 25.43 -23.98 -14.54
CA THR A 171 26.12 -24.85 -15.49
C THR A 171 25.83 -26.33 -15.18
N VAL A 172 26.04 -27.20 -16.16
CA VAL A 172 25.99 -28.66 -15.97
C VAL A 172 27.38 -29.23 -16.08
N GLU A 173 27.81 -29.98 -15.06
CA GLU A 173 29.00 -30.84 -15.11
C GLU A 173 28.59 -32.28 -15.29
N TYR A 174 29.39 -33.05 -16.04
CA TYR A 174 29.21 -34.48 -16.26
C TYR A 174 30.39 -35.24 -15.71
N ASP A 175 30.11 -36.36 -15.06
CA ASP A 175 31.15 -37.25 -14.52
C ASP A 175 31.95 -38.00 -15.61
N VAL A 176 31.34 -38.17 -16.80
CA VAL A 176 31.97 -38.76 -17.99
C VAL A 176 31.86 -37.80 -19.15
N THR A 177 32.98 -37.48 -19.80
CA THR A 177 33.06 -36.50 -20.90
C THR A 177 33.31 -37.15 -22.28
N GLY A 178 33.85 -38.39 -22.33
CA GLY A 178 34.05 -39.16 -23.55
C GLY A 178 32.92 -40.12 -23.86
N GLU A 179 33.08 -40.87 -24.96
CA GLU A 179 32.16 -41.98 -25.33
C GLU A 179 32.23 -43.07 -24.21
N THR A 180 31.05 -43.64 -23.91
CA THR A 180 30.94 -44.63 -22.86
C THR A 180 29.80 -45.59 -23.12
N GLN A 181 29.91 -46.82 -22.59
CA GLN A 181 28.84 -47.81 -22.50
C GLN A 181 28.15 -47.80 -21.15
N PHE A 182 28.53 -46.88 -20.26
CA PHE A 182 28.01 -46.71 -18.92
C PHE A 182 27.11 -45.46 -18.84
N GLN A 183 26.32 -45.41 -17.76
CA GLN A 183 25.54 -44.24 -17.42
C GLN A 183 26.37 -42.96 -17.27
N VAL A 184 25.79 -41.81 -17.54
CA VAL A 184 26.43 -40.51 -17.36
C VAL A 184 25.62 -39.70 -16.36
N LYS A 185 26.27 -39.25 -15.28
CA LYS A 185 25.66 -38.37 -14.27
C LYS A 185 25.90 -36.90 -14.61
N ALA A 186 24.81 -36.15 -14.77
CA ALA A 186 24.81 -34.72 -14.86
C ALA A 186 24.59 -34.09 -13.48
N THR A 187 25.29 -32.99 -13.15
CA THR A 187 25.20 -32.31 -11.86
C THR A 187 25.16 -30.79 -12.13
N LEU A 188 24.19 -30.10 -11.49
CA LEU A 188 24.15 -28.64 -11.51
C LEU A 188 25.32 -28.04 -10.74
N LYS A 189 25.98 -27.05 -11.32
CA LYS A 189 27.09 -26.30 -10.74
C LYS A 189 26.93 -24.81 -11.00
N ASN A 190 27.72 -24.02 -10.30
CA ASN A 190 27.85 -22.58 -10.53
C ASN A 190 26.50 -21.84 -10.63
N ILE A 191 25.60 -22.13 -9.68
CA ILE A 191 24.31 -21.45 -9.61
C ILE A 191 24.55 -19.95 -9.36
N SER A 192 24.01 -19.09 -10.23
CA SER A 192 24.32 -17.66 -10.27
C SER A 192 23.77 -16.84 -9.09
N LYS A 193 22.82 -17.37 -8.35
CA LYS A 193 22.19 -16.71 -7.20
C LYS A 193 22.27 -17.56 -5.94
N LYS A 194 22.25 -16.87 -4.78
CA LYS A 194 22.08 -17.53 -3.47
C LYS A 194 20.60 -17.86 -3.23
N ASN A 195 20.35 -18.81 -2.34
CA ASN A 195 18.99 -19.20 -1.92
C ASN A 195 18.06 -19.61 -3.08
N VAL A 196 18.61 -20.40 -3.99
CA VAL A 196 17.87 -20.99 -5.09
C VAL A 196 17.37 -22.38 -4.67
N THR A 197 16.14 -22.70 -5.00
CA THR A 197 15.51 -24.00 -4.77
C THR A 197 15.40 -24.76 -6.08
N ILE A 198 15.79 -26.03 -6.09
CA ILE A 198 15.55 -26.95 -7.20
C ILE A 198 14.09 -27.40 -7.13
N ILE A 199 13.35 -27.27 -8.23
CA ILE A 199 11.89 -27.49 -8.25
C ILE A 199 11.42 -28.55 -9.24
N ASP A 200 12.33 -29.25 -9.91
CA ASP A 200 12.04 -30.34 -10.84
C ASP A 200 11.91 -31.71 -10.16
N GLY A 201 12.05 -31.76 -8.84
CA GLY A 201 12.00 -32.99 -8.04
C GLY A 201 13.34 -33.72 -7.92
N SER A 202 14.43 -33.22 -8.55
CA SER A 202 15.77 -33.73 -8.39
C SER A 202 16.49 -33.07 -7.21
N ASP A 203 17.64 -33.63 -6.83
CA ASP A 203 18.61 -33.04 -5.89
C ASP A 203 19.67 -32.16 -6.59
N GLY A 204 19.44 -31.81 -7.85
CA GLY A 204 20.42 -31.11 -8.74
C GLY A 204 21.30 -32.09 -9.47
N THR A 205 20.96 -33.38 -9.47
CA THR A 205 21.64 -34.42 -10.26
C THR A 205 20.62 -35.21 -11.10
N TYR A 206 21.09 -35.71 -12.25
CA TYR A 206 20.30 -36.61 -13.09
C TYR A 206 21.25 -37.63 -13.74
N THR A 207 20.84 -38.90 -13.74
CA THR A 207 21.64 -39.98 -14.34
C THR A 207 21.02 -40.46 -15.64
N PHE A 208 21.75 -40.29 -16.71
CA PHE A 208 21.38 -40.78 -18.04
C PHE A 208 21.83 -42.24 -18.22
N THR A 209 20.91 -43.13 -18.52
CA THR A 209 21.19 -44.50 -18.89
C THR A 209 21.19 -44.73 -20.41
N LYS A 210 20.77 -43.72 -21.17
CA LYS A 210 20.79 -43.64 -22.64
C LYS A 210 20.94 -42.19 -23.07
N ASN A 211 21.25 -41.92 -24.33
CA ASN A 211 21.29 -40.60 -24.91
C ASN A 211 19.94 -39.88 -24.75
N GLY A 212 19.98 -38.58 -24.44
CA GLY A 212 18.78 -37.77 -24.23
C GLY A 212 19.05 -36.42 -23.61
N GLU A 213 17.99 -35.77 -23.19
CA GLU A 213 17.99 -34.46 -22.55
C GLU A 213 17.19 -34.53 -21.24
N TYR A 214 17.64 -33.76 -20.26
CA TYR A 214 16.94 -33.52 -19.00
C TYR A 214 16.96 -32.04 -18.67
N THR A 215 15.83 -31.44 -18.27
CA THR A 215 15.75 -30.04 -17.90
C THR A 215 15.64 -29.89 -16.40
N PHE A 216 16.70 -29.39 -15.80
CA PHE A 216 16.66 -28.92 -14.42
C PHE A 216 15.88 -27.62 -14.33
N LYS A 217 15.06 -27.47 -13.29
CA LYS A 217 14.33 -26.24 -12.98
C LYS A 217 14.75 -25.73 -11.60
N ILE A 218 15.15 -24.48 -11.57
CA ILE A 218 15.57 -23.80 -10.35
C ILE A 218 14.78 -22.52 -10.14
N ARG A 219 14.44 -22.18 -8.90
CA ARG A 219 13.66 -20.99 -8.56
C ARG A 219 14.38 -20.19 -7.49
N ASP A 220 14.50 -18.86 -7.70
CA ASP A 220 15.02 -17.92 -6.70
C ASP A 220 13.93 -17.44 -5.71
N ASN A 221 14.34 -16.62 -4.73
CA ASN A 221 13.44 -16.06 -3.72
C ASN A 221 12.43 -15.03 -4.29
N ALA A 222 12.71 -14.43 -5.44
CA ALA A 222 11.79 -13.52 -6.11
C ALA A 222 10.71 -14.28 -6.90
N GLY A 223 10.90 -15.58 -7.11
CA GLY A 223 10.01 -16.45 -7.88
C GLY A 223 10.40 -16.58 -9.34
N ASN A 224 11.58 -16.10 -9.77
CA ASN A 224 12.09 -16.34 -11.12
C ASN A 224 12.49 -17.81 -11.28
N ILE A 225 12.14 -18.40 -12.41
CA ILE A 225 12.43 -19.80 -12.74
C ILE A 225 13.46 -19.83 -13.85
N GLY A 226 14.60 -20.51 -13.59
CA GLY A 226 15.62 -20.84 -14.55
C GLY A 226 15.49 -22.28 -15.02
N GLU A 227 15.64 -22.53 -16.29
CA GLU A 227 15.67 -23.85 -16.90
C GLU A 227 17.05 -24.12 -17.48
N ILE A 228 17.66 -25.23 -17.09
CA ILE A 228 19.00 -25.62 -17.51
C ILE A 228 18.94 -27.01 -18.13
N VAL A 229 19.24 -27.11 -19.41
CA VAL A 229 19.19 -28.38 -20.16
C VAL A 229 20.53 -29.11 -20.03
N ALA A 230 20.49 -30.33 -19.52
CA ALA A 230 21.56 -31.30 -19.64
C ALA A 230 21.31 -32.19 -20.85
N LYS A 231 22.33 -32.39 -21.67
CA LYS A 231 22.25 -33.20 -22.90
C LYS A 231 23.38 -34.21 -22.96
N VAL A 232 23.06 -35.44 -23.20
CA VAL A 232 24.01 -36.55 -23.39
C VAL A 232 23.76 -37.22 -24.74
N THR A 233 24.84 -37.39 -25.52
CA THR A 233 24.81 -37.99 -26.88
C THR A 233 25.94 -39.01 -27.10
N ARG A 234 26.60 -39.43 -25.99
CA ARG A 234 27.85 -40.20 -26.02
C ARG A 234 27.73 -41.58 -25.34
N ILE A 235 26.53 -42.04 -25.01
CA ILE A 235 26.31 -43.37 -24.51
C ILE A 235 26.10 -44.29 -25.72
N GLU A 236 27.01 -45.27 -25.87
CA GLU A 236 26.89 -46.28 -26.92
C GLU A 236 25.86 -47.33 -26.53
N GLU A 237 24.95 -47.66 -27.43
CA GLU A 237 24.02 -48.74 -27.22
C GLU A 237 24.77 -50.07 -27.30
N LYS A 238 24.59 -50.95 -26.30
CA LYS A 238 25.09 -52.33 -26.37
C LYS A 238 24.40 -52.98 -27.57
N GLN A 239 25.17 -53.43 -28.56
CA GLN A 239 24.70 -54.36 -29.54
C GLN A 239 24.41 -55.70 -28.82
N GLU A 240 23.17 -56.10 -28.73
CA GLU A 240 22.83 -57.49 -28.43
C GLU A 240 23.37 -58.37 -29.58
N ILE A 241 24.47 -59.09 -29.30
CA ILE A 241 24.90 -60.16 -30.17
C ILE A 241 23.89 -61.28 -29.97
N GLU A 242 22.95 -61.45 -30.89
CA GLU A 242 22.21 -62.72 -30.99
C GLU A 242 23.23 -63.79 -31.28
N GLU A 243 23.59 -64.57 -30.27
CA GLU A 243 24.35 -65.80 -30.46
C GLU A 243 23.45 -66.75 -31.28
N ILE A 244 23.69 -66.78 -32.57
CA ILE A 244 23.14 -67.80 -33.43
C ILE A 244 23.83 -69.09 -33.02
N ILE A 245 23.20 -69.85 -32.14
CA ILE A 245 23.58 -71.23 -31.87
C ILE A 245 23.29 -72.00 -33.15
N LYS A 246 24.31 -72.10 -33.99
CA LYS A 246 24.28 -73.09 -35.08
C LYS A 246 24.27 -74.47 -34.42
N GLY A 247 23.06 -74.98 -34.26
CA GLY A 247 22.92 -76.37 -33.93
C GLY A 247 23.65 -77.21 -34.97
N ASP A 248 24.64 -77.97 -34.51
CA ASP A 248 25.29 -79.03 -35.30
C ASP A 248 24.24 -80.08 -35.59
N ILE A 249 23.76 -80.09 -36.87
CA ILE A 249 22.93 -81.14 -37.36
C ILE A 249 23.84 -82.13 -38.06
N ASN A 250 24.57 -82.89 -37.30
CA ASN A 250 25.16 -84.11 -37.80
C ASN A 250 24.32 -85.29 -37.26
N GLY A 251 23.33 -85.63 -38.02
CA GLY A 251 22.69 -86.94 -37.88
C GLY A 251 23.58 -87.99 -38.51
N ASP A 252 23.92 -89.00 -37.66
CA ASP A 252 24.15 -90.40 -38.05
C ASP A 252 23.57 -91.29 -36.94
#